data_9a9596a67fd673f00aa920b4922c9e92
#
_entry.id   9a9596a67fd673f00aa920b4922c9e92
#
_cell.length_a   1.000
_cell.length_b   1.000
_cell.length_c   1.000
_cell.angle_alpha   90.00
_cell.angle_beta   90.00
_cell.angle_gamma   90.00
#
_symmetry.space_group_name_H-M   'P 1'
#
loop_
_entity.id
_entity.type
_entity.pdbx_description
1 polymer ?
#
loop_
_entity_poly.entity_id
_entity_poly.type
_entity_poly.pdbx_seq_one_letter_code
_entity_poly.pdbx_strand_id
1 'polypeptide(L)'
;MSTARPTTSAALVSLATAHPPFRMPRAEWLEIADTLTPPEVDRALLTRLAERSGIETRWCAAFEEGRHGFYRPNEVPGTAERMMLWSRAARALSADAAKRSLADAARAGITAGSITHLVTASCTGFAAPGIDAFLIETLGLSRSVSRLNVGFMGCHAAVNALAAARATVLANPNAVVLVALAEVSSAHFHHTTRLDQLVANTLFADGGAAMIVAAESPATQTRSPALATIVDTHSTLIPHTSEEMAWHIGDRGFEMTLGASVPAILEREIRAWVERALATHGLGIRDVAGWAIHPGGPRVIDAVAAALELPDSAVAASRAILRDHGNMSSVTLPFIFERLAQDPAAELRHDARSEAGPTPWVGLAFGPGLAGEMIVCHAART
;
A
#
# COMPACT_ATOMS: atom_id res chain seq x y z
N MET A 1 -23.17 -39.56 5.00
CA MET A 1 -22.52 -38.64 5.95
C MET A 1 -21.62 -37.71 5.14
N SER A 2 -22.09 -36.51 4.86
CA SER A 2 -21.29 -35.48 4.21
C SER A 2 -20.32 -34.90 5.26
N THR A 3 -19.07 -35.34 5.25
CA THR A 3 -18.01 -34.66 6.03
C THR A 3 -17.77 -33.33 5.37
N ALA A 4 -18.35 -32.26 5.94
CA ALA A 4 -17.97 -30.89 5.56
C ALA A 4 -16.46 -30.81 5.69
N ARG A 5 -15.74 -30.55 4.58
CA ARG A 5 -14.31 -30.20 4.63
C ARG A 5 -14.18 -29.00 5.55
N PRO A 6 -13.24 -29.01 6.52
CA PRO A 6 -12.98 -27.81 7.30
C PRO A 6 -12.70 -26.66 6.33
N THR A 7 -13.45 -25.57 6.47
CA THR A 7 -13.27 -24.38 5.63
C THR A 7 -11.90 -23.77 5.98
N THR A 8 -10.95 -23.92 5.05
CA THR A 8 -9.65 -23.28 5.17
C THR A 8 -9.84 -21.77 5.16
N SER A 9 -9.27 -21.05 6.12
CA SER A 9 -9.19 -19.60 6.14
C SER A 9 -7.76 -19.12 5.90
N ALA A 10 -7.61 -17.96 5.27
CA ALA A 10 -6.32 -17.36 4.97
C ALA A 10 -5.98 -16.35 6.06
N ALA A 11 -4.98 -16.66 6.86
CA ALA A 11 -4.49 -15.78 7.93
C ALA A 11 -3.38 -14.86 7.42
N LEU A 12 -3.48 -13.58 7.71
CA LEU A 12 -2.38 -12.64 7.66
C LEU A 12 -1.54 -12.84 8.94
N VAL A 13 -0.49 -13.64 8.84
CA VAL A 13 0.31 -14.08 10.00
C VAL A 13 1.22 -12.96 10.50
N SER A 14 1.83 -12.23 9.58
CA SER A 14 2.69 -11.09 9.91
C SER A 14 2.62 -10.02 8.84
N LEU A 15 2.94 -8.80 9.25
CA LEU A 15 3.05 -7.63 8.40
C LEU A 15 4.19 -6.78 8.95
N ALA A 16 5.08 -6.34 8.07
CA ALA A 16 6.15 -5.40 8.43
C ALA A 16 6.38 -4.40 7.31
N THR A 17 6.78 -3.20 7.69
CA THR A 17 7.04 -2.09 6.79
C THR A 17 8.52 -1.68 6.81
N ALA A 18 8.97 -0.99 5.76
CA ALA A 18 10.33 -0.50 5.62
C ALA A 18 10.37 0.88 4.97
N HIS A 19 11.36 1.67 5.34
CA HIS A 19 11.63 2.99 4.78
C HIS A 19 13.00 3.03 4.11
N PRO A 20 13.17 3.89 3.08
CA PRO A 20 14.52 4.30 2.68
C PRO A 20 15.22 5.03 3.83
N PRO A 21 16.56 5.15 3.78
CA PRO A 21 17.31 5.76 4.89
C PRO A 21 17.04 7.25 5.10
N PHE A 22 16.62 7.97 4.06
CA PHE A 22 16.44 9.41 4.14
C PHE A 22 15.00 9.83 4.43
N ARG A 23 14.81 10.46 5.59
CA ARG A 23 13.56 11.10 6.02
C ARG A 23 13.59 12.58 5.68
N MET A 24 12.67 13.02 4.85
CA MET A 24 12.60 14.38 4.29
C MET A 24 11.44 15.15 4.91
N PRO A 25 11.69 16.14 5.78
CA PRO A 25 10.68 17.10 6.24
C PRO A 25 10.15 17.96 5.09
N ARG A 26 8.92 18.49 5.21
CA ARG A 26 8.29 19.35 4.20
C ARG A 26 9.16 20.56 3.83
N ALA A 27 9.83 21.18 4.81
CA ALA A 27 10.70 22.34 4.55
C ALA A 27 11.86 21.98 3.61
N GLU A 28 12.52 20.84 3.85
CA GLU A 28 13.62 20.36 3.00
C GLU A 28 13.13 19.94 1.61
N TRP A 29 11.94 19.28 1.55
CA TRP A 29 11.32 18.97 0.27
C TRP A 29 11.08 20.25 -0.56
N LEU A 30 10.61 21.34 0.07
CA LEU A 30 10.38 22.61 -0.62
C LEU A 30 11.68 23.22 -1.18
N GLU A 31 12.79 23.14 -0.46
CA GLU A 31 14.08 23.63 -0.93
C GLU A 31 14.58 22.83 -2.13
N ILE A 32 14.47 21.51 -2.06
CA ILE A 32 14.86 20.61 -3.16
C ILE A 32 13.94 20.85 -4.37
N ALA A 33 12.62 20.88 -4.17
CA ALA A 33 11.65 21.08 -5.23
C ALA A 33 11.84 22.43 -5.94
N ASP A 34 12.10 23.50 -5.19
CA ASP A 34 12.38 24.83 -5.73
C ASP A 34 13.61 24.84 -6.66
N THR A 35 14.65 24.09 -6.28
CA THR A 35 15.89 23.97 -7.09
C THR A 35 15.71 23.08 -8.32
N LEU A 36 14.87 22.04 -8.21
CA LEU A 36 14.66 21.04 -9.28
C LEU A 36 13.47 21.37 -10.18
N THR A 37 12.64 22.34 -9.85
CA THR A 37 11.50 22.76 -10.67
C THR A 37 11.92 23.90 -11.61
N PRO A 38 11.35 23.99 -12.84
CA PRO A 38 11.64 25.09 -13.75
C PRO A 38 11.40 26.48 -13.11
N PRO A 39 12.23 27.48 -13.41
CA PRO A 39 12.15 28.81 -12.79
C PRO A 39 10.84 29.58 -13.09
N GLU A 40 10.08 29.13 -14.07
CA GLU A 40 8.74 29.66 -14.38
C GLU A 40 7.67 29.27 -13.34
N VAL A 41 7.96 28.27 -12.52
CA VAL A 41 7.06 27.83 -11.44
C VAL A 41 7.36 28.67 -10.19
N ASP A 42 6.38 29.47 -9.77
CA ASP A 42 6.48 30.27 -8.56
C ASP A 42 6.63 29.38 -7.30
N ARG A 43 7.65 29.66 -6.48
CA ARG A 43 7.86 29.03 -5.18
C ARG A 43 6.59 29.08 -4.29
N ALA A 44 5.83 30.17 -4.38
CA ALA A 44 4.56 30.27 -3.64
C ALA A 44 3.52 29.23 -4.09
N LEU A 45 3.55 28.81 -5.35
CA LEU A 45 2.72 27.69 -5.82
C LEU A 45 3.18 26.37 -5.19
N LEU A 46 4.48 26.06 -5.19
CA LEU A 46 5.03 24.86 -4.57
C LEU A 46 4.70 24.81 -3.07
N THR A 47 4.84 25.94 -2.37
CA THR A 47 4.49 26.05 -0.94
C THR A 47 3.01 25.72 -0.72
N ARG A 48 2.09 26.33 -1.50
CA ARG A 48 0.65 26.04 -1.39
C ARG A 48 0.31 24.58 -1.70
N LEU A 49 0.96 23.96 -2.68
CA LEU A 49 0.76 22.56 -3.01
C LEU A 49 1.25 21.66 -1.86
N ALA A 50 2.43 21.92 -1.32
CA ALA A 50 3.00 21.17 -0.21
C ALA A 50 2.14 21.29 1.07
N GLU A 51 1.63 22.47 1.40
CA GLU A 51 0.73 22.69 2.53
C GLU A 51 -0.60 21.93 2.35
N ARG A 52 -1.20 22.04 1.15
CA ARG A 52 -2.46 21.35 0.81
C ARG A 52 -2.34 19.84 0.74
N SER A 53 -1.15 19.29 0.52
CA SER A 53 -0.91 17.85 0.58
C SER A 53 -1.11 17.27 1.98
N GLY A 54 -1.02 18.08 3.02
CA GLY A 54 -1.09 17.65 4.42
C GLY A 54 0.12 16.81 4.87
N ILE A 55 1.15 16.67 4.02
CA ILE A 55 2.34 15.86 4.29
C ILE A 55 3.36 16.71 5.04
N GLU A 56 3.76 16.28 6.23
CA GLU A 56 4.79 16.93 7.03
C GLU A 56 6.17 16.31 6.82
N THR A 57 6.18 15.00 6.59
CA THR A 57 7.40 14.25 6.29
C THR A 57 7.13 13.17 5.26
N ARG A 58 8.18 12.80 4.54
CA ARG A 58 8.20 11.65 3.63
C ARG A 58 9.55 10.96 3.68
N TRP A 59 9.62 9.78 3.08
CA TRP A 59 10.86 9.04 2.93
C TRP A 59 11.14 8.87 1.44
N CYS A 60 12.38 9.12 1.02
CA CYS A 60 12.75 9.16 -0.39
C CYS A 60 14.10 8.48 -0.63
N ALA A 61 14.14 7.56 -1.58
CA ALA A 61 15.36 6.86 -1.97
C ALA A 61 16.20 7.65 -3.00
N ALA A 62 15.56 8.58 -3.73
CA ALA A 62 16.23 9.38 -4.75
C ALA A 62 17.01 10.58 -4.17
N PHE A 63 16.79 10.93 -2.91
CA PHE A 63 17.37 12.08 -2.27
C PHE A 63 18.26 11.69 -1.10
N GLU A 64 19.16 12.61 -0.69
CA GLU A 64 20.05 12.48 0.46
C GLU A 64 19.98 13.76 1.29
N GLU A 65 20.29 13.69 2.58
CA GLU A 65 20.26 14.83 3.49
C GLU A 65 21.14 15.99 2.98
N GLY A 66 20.53 17.18 2.85
CA GLY A 66 21.20 18.39 2.36
C GLY A 66 21.69 18.30 0.90
N ARG A 67 21.23 17.32 0.13
CA ARG A 67 21.66 17.10 -1.26
C ARG A 67 20.50 16.66 -2.14
N HIS A 68 20.65 16.93 -3.45
CA HIS A 68 19.66 16.49 -4.44
C HIS A 68 19.74 14.98 -4.75
N GLY A 69 20.74 14.27 -4.23
CA GLY A 69 20.90 12.82 -4.40
C GLY A 69 21.06 12.41 -5.86
N PHE A 70 20.10 11.64 -6.36
CA PHE A 70 20.04 11.17 -7.73
C PHE A 70 19.84 12.31 -8.75
N TYR A 71 19.07 13.34 -8.37
CA TYR A 71 18.78 14.47 -9.24
C TYR A 71 19.85 15.56 -9.10
N ARG A 72 20.21 16.15 -10.23
CA ARG A 72 21.14 17.29 -10.28
C ARG A 72 20.47 18.49 -10.94
N PRO A 73 20.76 19.71 -10.51
CA PRO A 73 20.27 20.89 -11.18
C PRO A 73 20.67 20.87 -12.67
N ASN A 74 19.69 21.16 -13.53
CA ASN A 74 19.85 21.18 -15.00
C ASN A 74 20.09 19.79 -15.68
N GLU A 75 20.02 18.70 -14.94
CA GLU A 75 20.06 17.35 -15.49
C GLU A 75 18.69 16.67 -15.33
N VAL A 76 18.17 16.07 -16.39
CA VAL A 76 16.91 15.32 -16.35
C VAL A 76 17.21 13.87 -16.71
N PRO A 77 17.31 12.97 -15.72
CA PRO A 77 17.63 11.58 -15.97
C PRO A 77 16.53 10.91 -16.81
N GLY A 78 16.96 10.04 -17.71
CA GLY A 78 16.06 9.23 -18.54
C GLY A 78 15.42 8.07 -17.76
N THR A 79 14.42 7.43 -18.36
CA THR A 79 13.70 6.30 -17.75
C THR A 79 14.63 5.15 -17.38
N ALA A 80 15.64 4.83 -18.20
CA ALA A 80 16.60 3.77 -17.89
C ALA A 80 17.38 4.03 -16.60
N GLU A 81 17.87 5.26 -16.39
CA GLU A 81 18.60 5.65 -15.17
C GLU A 81 17.70 5.59 -13.94
N ARG A 82 16.45 6.04 -14.08
CA ARG A 82 15.42 5.96 -13.03
C ARG A 82 15.09 4.51 -12.66
N MET A 83 15.06 3.60 -13.64
CA MET A 83 14.86 2.17 -13.39
C MET A 83 16.05 1.53 -12.68
N MET A 84 17.28 2.00 -12.90
CA MET A 84 18.45 1.56 -12.13
C MET A 84 18.36 2.00 -10.66
N LEU A 85 17.95 3.24 -10.40
CA LEU A 85 17.68 3.72 -9.05
C LEU A 85 16.58 2.89 -8.39
N TRP A 86 15.42 2.77 -9.07
CA TRP A 86 14.30 1.98 -8.59
C TRP A 86 14.72 0.55 -8.24
N SER A 87 15.42 -0.13 -9.13
CA SER A 87 15.82 -1.53 -8.93
C SER A 87 16.69 -1.71 -7.67
N ARG A 88 17.63 -0.80 -7.43
CA ARG A 88 18.47 -0.83 -6.23
C ARG A 88 17.66 -0.57 -4.97
N ALA A 89 16.84 0.47 -4.95
CA ALA A 89 16.07 0.87 -3.78
C ALA A 89 14.94 -0.12 -3.48
N ALA A 90 14.19 -0.58 -4.49
CA ALA A 90 13.11 -1.53 -4.33
C ALA A 90 13.59 -2.89 -3.79
N ARG A 91 14.75 -3.37 -4.22
CA ARG A 91 15.40 -4.57 -3.67
C ARG A 91 15.72 -4.40 -2.18
N ALA A 92 16.31 -3.27 -1.79
CA ALA A 92 16.64 -3.00 -0.39
C ALA A 92 15.37 -2.92 0.48
N LEU A 93 14.37 -2.17 0.05
CA LEU A 93 13.10 -1.98 0.76
C LEU A 93 12.33 -3.28 0.94
N SER A 94 12.17 -4.04 -0.15
CA SER A 94 11.46 -5.33 -0.10
C SER A 94 12.17 -6.36 0.76
N ALA A 95 13.52 -6.39 0.74
CA ALA A 95 14.30 -7.30 1.57
C ALA A 95 14.24 -6.94 3.05
N ASP A 96 14.31 -5.66 3.40
CA ASP A 96 14.21 -5.22 4.81
C ASP A 96 12.81 -5.54 5.37
N ALA A 97 11.74 -5.18 4.67
CA ALA A 97 10.39 -5.53 5.06
C ALA A 97 10.19 -7.05 5.19
N ALA A 98 10.68 -7.83 4.21
CA ALA A 98 10.53 -9.28 4.22
C ALA A 98 11.30 -9.95 5.38
N LYS A 99 12.51 -9.48 5.71
CA LYS A 99 13.27 -9.97 6.87
C LYS A 99 12.52 -9.72 8.18
N ARG A 100 11.95 -8.54 8.36
CA ARG A 100 11.16 -8.18 9.55
C ARG A 100 9.89 -9.05 9.63
N SER A 101 9.14 -9.18 8.54
CA SER A 101 7.93 -10.00 8.50
C SER A 101 8.22 -11.48 8.78
N LEU A 102 9.34 -12.03 8.25
CA LEU A 102 9.80 -13.39 8.57
C LEU A 102 10.20 -13.53 10.05
N ALA A 103 10.86 -12.53 10.62
CA ALA A 103 11.23 -12.54 12.03
C ALA A 103 10.00 -12.59 12.97
N ASP A 104 8.94 -11.84 12.61
CA ASP A 104 7.68 -11.87 13.34
C ASP A 104 6.93 -13.20 13.14
N ALA A 105 6.90 -13.73 11.94
CA ALA A 105 6.26 -15.01 11.61
C ALA A 105 6.99 -16.22 12.25
N ALA A 106 8.25 -16.07 12.64
CA ALA A 106 8.99 -17.11 13.36
C ALA A 106 8.32 -17.51 14.67
N ARG A 107 7.57 -16.61 15.32
CA ARG A 107 6.77 -16.89 16.51
C ARG A 107 5.66 -17.91 16.24
N ALA A 108 5.12 -17.92 15.00
CA ALA A 108 4.17 -18.92 14.51
C ALA A 108 4.84 -20.16 13.92
N GLY A 109 6.17 -20.27 13.98
CA GLY A 109 6.95 -21.40 13.44
C GLY A 109 7.22 -21.31 11.93
N ILE A 110 6.94 -20.16 11.31
CA ILE A 110 7.19 -19.95 9.89
C ILE A 110 8.60 -19.38 9.70
N THR A 111 9.38 -20.02 8.83
CA THR A 111 10.75 -19.62 8.49
C THR A 111 10.90 -19.39 6.98
N ALA A 112 12.04 -18.91 6.52
CA ALA A 112 12.32 -18.77 5.10
C ALA A 112 12.14 -20.09 4.34
N GLY A 113 12.52 -21.22 4.95
CA GLY A 113 12.32 -22.57 4.38
C GLY A 113 10.86 -23.01 4.28
N SER A 114 9.95 -22.36 5.00
CA SER A 114 8.52 -22.64 4.95
C SER A 114 7.81 -21.96 3.76
N ILE A 115 8.44 -20.94 3.15
CA ILE A 115 7.82 -20.16 2.07
C ILE A 115 7.73 -21.01 0.81
N THR A 116 6.51 -21.20 0.31
CA THR A 116 6.20 -21.97 -0.90
C THR A 116 5.89 -21.09 -2.10
N HIS A 117 5.39 -19.87 -1.86
CA HIS A 117 4.99 -18.90 -2.88
C HIS A 117 5.51 -17.51 -2.52
N LEU A 118 5.96 -16.78 -3.53
CA LEU A 118 6.42 -15.40 -3.45
C LEU A 118 5.59 -14.54 -4.40
N VAL A 119 4.84 -13.61 -3.86
CA VAL A 119 4.09 -12.60 -4.63
C VAL A 119 4.80 -11.26 -4.44
N THR A 120 5.28 -10.67 -5.51
CA THR A 120 5.86 -9.32 -5.48
C THR A 120 4.94 -8.31 -6.14
N ALA A 121 4.96 -7.04 -5.69
CA ALA A 121 4.23 -5.97 -6.35
C ALA A 121 5.02 -4.66 -6.38
N SER A 122 4.91 -3.94 -7.49
CA SER A 122 5.37 -2.56 -7.65
C SER A 122 4.69 -1.89 -8.83
N CYS A 123 4.43 -0.59 -8.70
CA CYS A 123 3.89 0.26 -9.77
C CYS A 123 4.91 1.29 -10.26
N THR A 124 6.01 1.45 -9.55
CA THR A 124 7.01 2.50 -9.78
C THR A 124 8.23 2.01 -10.54
N GLY A 125 8.23 0.76 -10.96
CA GLY A 125 9.28 0.23 -11.82
C GLY A 125 9.24 -1.29 -11.97
N PHE A 126 10.11 -1.79 -12.83
CA PHE A 126 10.26 -3.22 -13.12
C PHE A 126 11.66 -3.52 -13.64
N ALA A 127 12.08 -4.74 -13.44
CA ALA A 127 13.33 -5.29 -13.96
C ALA A 127 13.18 -6.79 -14.18
N ALA A 128 14.00 -7.34 -15.07
CA ALA A 128 14.16 -8.78 -15.23
C ALA A 128 15.66 -9.10 -15.27
N PRO A 129 16.21 -9.86 -14.28
CA PRO A 129 15.55 -10.47 -13.11
C PRO A 129 14.94 -9.47 -12.14
N GLY A 130 13.74 -9.79 -11.59
CA GLY A 130 12.94 -8.91 -10.74
C GLY A 130 13.34 -8.92 -9.26
N ILE A 131 12.50 -8.25 -8.46
CA ILE A 131 12.61 -8.27 -6.98
C ILE A 131 12.50 -9.72 -6.46
N ASP A 132 11.67 -10.53 -7.08
CA ASP A 132 11.44 -11.93 -6.73
C ASP A 132 12.74 -12.76 -6.75
N ALA A 133 13.51 -12.69 -7.84
CA ALA A 133 14.78 -13.39 -7.95
C ALA A 133 15.78 -12.94 -6.87
N PHE A 134 15.84 -11.63 -6.62
CA PHE A 134 16.69 -11.05 -5.58
C PHE A 134 16.30 -11.53 -4.17
N LEU A 135 15.00 -11.56 -3.87
CA LEU A 135 14.51 -12.01 -2.56
C LEU A 135 14.77 -13.49 -2.30
N ILE A 136 14.66 -14.36 -3.32
CA ILE A 136 14.98 -15.78 -3.19
C ILE A 136 16.42 -15.96 -2.71
N GLU A 137 17.36 -15.27 -3.33
CA GLU A 137 18.78 -15.36 -2.96
C GLU A 137 19.06 -14.71 -1.60
N THR A 138 18.54 -13.49 -1.37
CA THR A 138 18.83 -12.69 -0.19
C THR A 138 18.24 -13.28 1.09
N LEU A 139 17.06 -13.91 1.01
CA LEU A 139 16.34 -14.50 2.14
C LEU A 139 16.62 -16.01 2.30
N GLY A 140 17.34 -16.63 1.36
CA GLY A 140 17.57 -18.08 1.37
C GLY A 140 16.30 -18.89 1.18
N LEU A 141 15.36 -18.39 0.34
CA LEU A 141 14.15 -19.14 0.01
C LEU A 141 14.48 -20.34 -0.88
N SER A 142 13.58 -21.34 -0.90
CA SER A 142 13.72 -22.45 -1.83
C SER A 142 13.79 -21.96 -3.28
N ARG A 143 14.69 -22.52 -4.08
CA ARG A 143 14.78 -22.23 -5.53
C ARG A 143 13.55 -22.70 -6.32
N SER A 144 12.72 -23.56 -5.72
CA SER A 144 11.46 -24.06 -6.29
C SER A 144 10.22 -23.25 -5.84
N VAL A 145 10.40 -22.11 -5.13
CA VAL A 145 9.29 -21.26 -4.74
C VAL A 145 8.52 -20.77 -5.97
N SER A 146 7.20 -20.90 -5.96
CA SER A 146 6.35 -20.34 -7.01
C SER A 146 6.36 -18.82 -6.95
N ARG A 147 6.42 -18.14 -8.11
CA ARG A 147 6.56 -16.70 -8.20
C ARG A 147 5.42 -16.06 -8.99
N LEU A 148 4.91 -14.96 -8.47
CA LEU A 148 3.96 -14.07 -9.16
C LEU A 148 4.39 -12.63 -8.96
N ASN A 149 4.41 -11.84 -10.04
CA ASN A 149 4.60 -10.39 -9.94
C ASN A 149 3.31 -9.66 -10.34
N VAL A 150 2.80 -8.84 -9.41
CA VAL A 150 1.66 -7.94 -9.62
C VAL A 150 2.23 -6.58 -10.00
N GLY A 151 2.42 -6.36 -11.31
CA GLY A 151 3.03 -5.15 -11.84
C GLY A 151 2.00 -4.15 -12.35
N PHE A 152 2.29 -2.86 -12.17
CA PHE A 152 1.60 -1.74 -12.83
C PHE A 152 0.09 -1.63 -12.56
N MET A 153 -0.39 -2.16 -11.41
CA MET A 153 -1.79 -2.07 -11.01
C MET A 153 -2.15 -0.73 -10.34
N GLY A 154 -1.16 0.08 -9.96
CA GLY A 154 -1.39 1.33 -9.25
C GLY A 154 -1.44 1.16 -7.73
N CYS A 155 -1.99 2.15 -7.04
CA CYS A 155 -1.98 2.23 -5.58
C CYS A 155 -2.76 1.10 -4.87
N HIS A 156 -3.58 0.36 -5.58
CA HIS A 156 -4.34 -0.78 -5.03
C HIS A 156 -3.63 -2.14 -5.15
N ALA A 157 -2.41 -2.19 -5.72
CA ALA A 157 -1.70 -3.46 -5.97
C ALA A 157 -1.47 -4.32 -4.71
N ALA A 158 -1.45 -3.73 -3.51
CA ALA A 158 -1.40 -4.48 -2.27
C ALA A 158 -2.63 -5.39 -2.08
N VAL A 159 -3.82 -4.91 -2.42
CA VAL A 159 -5.06 -5.71 -2.33
C VAL A 159 -5.03 -6.82 -3.36
N ASN A 160 -4.60 -6.54 -4.60
CA ASN A 160 -4.47 -7.57 -5.65
C ASN A 160 -3.45 -8.66 -5.26
N ALA A 161 -2.32 -8.28 -4.66
CA ALA A 161 -1.32 -9.22 -4.18
C ALA A 161 -1.85 -10.09 -3.03
N LEU A 162 -2.59 -9.50 -2.08
CA LEU A 162 -3.25 -10.24 -0.99
C LEU A 162 -4.39 -11.13 -1.49
N ALA A 163 -5.13 -10.71 -2.52
CA ALA A 163 -6.14 -11.54 -3.17
C ALA A 163 -5.51 -12.80 -3.79
N ALA A 164 -4.38 -12.64 -4.49
CA ALA A 164 -3.63 -13.77 -5.05
C ALA A 164 -3.09 -14.71 -3.94
N ALA A 165 -2.54 -14.14 -2.87
CA ALA A 165 -2.05 -14.90 -1.72
C ALA A 165 -3.20 -15.69 -1.04
N ARG A 166 -4.33 -15.03 -0.78
CA ARG A 166 -5.53 -15.67 -0.22
C ARG A 166 -6.01 -16.82 -1.10
N ALA A 167 -6.18 -16.59 -2.39
CA ALA A 167 -6.61 -17.61 -3.33
C ALA A 167 -5.66 -18.82 -3.34
N THR A 168 -4.36 -18.59 -3.28
CA THR A 168 -3.33 -19.64 -3.20
C THR A 168 -3.50 -20.50 -1.95
N VAL A 169 -3.67 -19.86 -0.77
CA VAL A 169 -3.85 -20.55 0.52
C VAL A 169 -5.16 -21.33 0.56
N LEU A 170 -6.26 -20.77 0.04
CA LEU A 170 -7.55 -21.48 -0.03
C LEU A 170 -7.51 -22.70 -0.95
N ALA A 171 -6.76 -22.62 -2.06
CA ALA A 171 -6.57 -23.74 -2.98
C ALA A 171 -5.61 -24.79 -2.43
N ASN A 172 -4.60 -24.38 -1.66
CA ASN A 172 -3.61 -25.27 -1.05
C ASN A 172 -3.36 -24.85 0.41
N PRO A 173 -3.96 -25.53 1.39
CA PRO A 173 -3.78 -25.21 2.81
C PRO A 173 -2.35 -25.37 3.34
N ASN A 174 -1.46 -26.02 2.59
CA ASN A 174 -0.03 -26.10 2.93
C ASN A 174 0.79 -24.95 2.34
N ALA A 175 0.17 -24.06 1.57
CA ALA A 175 0.86 -22.91 1.03
C ALA A 175 1.16 -21.89 2.14
N VAL A 176 2.40 -21.40 2.11
CA VAL A 176 2.86 -20.23 2.88
C VAL A 176 3.33 -19.20 1.85
N VAL A 177 2.64 -18.08 1.79
CA VAL A 177 2.87 -17.04 0.78
C VAL A 177 3.55 -15.84 1.42
N LEU A 178 4.73 -15.50 0.92
CA LEU A 178 5.38 -14.22 1.20
C LEU A 178 4.91 -13.22 0.14
N VAL A 179 4.25 -12.15 0.57
CA VAL A 179 3.90 -11.00 -0.26
C VAL A 179 4.90 -9.89 0.04
N ALA A 180 5.60 -9.36 -0.97
CA ALA A 180 6.60 -8.31 -0.81
C ALA A 180 6.36 -7.18 -1.81
N LEU A 181 6.20 -5.96 -1.30
CA LEU A 181 5.93 -4.75 -2.08
C LEU A 181 7.05 -3.75 -1.89
N ALA A 182 7.36 -3.00 -2.95
CA ALA A 182 8.26 -1.86 -2.86
C ALA A 182 7.88 -0.79 -3.88
N GLU A 183 7.77 0.45 -3.41
CA GLU A 183 7.49 1.60 -4.25
C GLU A 183 8.59 2.65 -4.08
N VAL A 184 9.10 3.14 -5.20
CA VAL A 184 10.14 4.17 -5.27
C VAL A 184 9.64 5.28 -6.18
N SER A 185 8.61 5.97 -5.72
CA SER A 185 7.97 7.05 -6.48
C SER A 185 8.91 8.23 -6.69
N SER A 186 9.85 8.44 -5.76
CA SER A 186 10.86 9.51 -5.88
C SER A 186 11.77 9.34 -7.10
N ALA A 187 11.87 8.13 -7.68
CA ALA A 187 12.56 7.91 -8.95
C ALA A 187 11.89 8.65 -10.13
N HIS A 188 10.64 9.05 -9.98
CA HIS A 188 9.83 9.71 -11.01
C HIS A 188 9.54 11.19 -10.71
N PHE A 189 10.37 11.85 -9.91
CA PHE A 189 10.26 13.30 -9.76
C PHE A 189 10.44 13.99 -11.11
N HIS A 190 9.50 14.86 -11.48
CA HIS A 190 9.50 15.55 -12.77
C HIS A 190 9.92 17.01 -12.65
N HIS A 191 10.90 17.39 -13.46
CA HIS A 191 11.24 18.78 -13.76
C HIS A 191 10.21 19.32 -14.78
N THR A 192 9.18 20.02 -14.29
CA THR A 192 7.98 20.35 -15.11
C THR A 192 7.27 21.60 -14.64
N THR A 193 6.49 22.21 -15.54
CA THR A 193 5.52 23.27 -15.23
C THR A 193 4.08 22.75 -15.18
N ARG A 194 3.86 21.47 -15.52
CA ARG A 194 2.53 20.87 -15.53
C ARG A 194 2.00 20.69 -14.12
N LEU A 195 0.83 21.24 -13.82
CA LEU A 195 0.25 21.26 -12.49
C LEU A 195 -0.03 19.85 -11.93
N ASP A 196 -0.53 18.92 -12.75
CA ASP A 196 -0.78 17.53 -12.35
C ASP A 196 0.50 16.82 -11.88
N GLN A 197 1.61 17.00 -12.59
CA GLN A 197 2.91 16.46 -12.21
C GLN A 197 3.51 17.16 -10.97
N LEU A 198 3.31 18.47 -10.83
CA LEU A 198 3.71 19.21 -9.63
C LEU A 198 2.94 18.68 -8.40
N VAL A 199 1.65 18.41 -8.54
CA VAL A 199 0.84 17.76 -7.50
C VAL A 199 1.37 16.36 -7.19
N ALA A 200 1.67 15.54 -8.21
CA ALA A 200 2.26 14.22 -8.02
C ALA A 200 3.60 14.30 -7.26
N ASN A 201 4.52 15.21 -7.66
CA ASN A 201 5.77 15.45 -6.97
C ASN A 201 5.55 15.79 -5.47
N THR A 202 4.46 16.52 -5.13
CA THR A 202 4.16 16.88 -3.73
C THR A 202 3.52 15.78 -2.91
N LEU A 203 2.90 14.77 -3.54
CA LEU A 203 2.15 13.73 -2.84
C LEU A 203 2.98 12.47 -2.59
N PHE A 204 3.77 12.04 -3.58
CA PHE A 204 4.39 10.73 -3.54
C PHE A 204 5.63 10.64 -2.66
N ALA A 205 5.84 9.43 -2.13
CA ALA A 205 6.95 9.02 -1.29
C ALA A 205 7.33 7.56 -1.58
N ASP A 206 8.33 7.03 -0.88
CA ASP A 206 8.85 5.69 -1.07
C ASP A 206 8.64 4.84 0.18
N GLY A 207 8.52 3.53 -0.03
CA GLY A 207 8.40 2.56 1.05
C GLY A 207 8.45 1.12 0.57
N GLY A 208 8.55 0.21 1.53
CA GLY A 208 8.44 -1.23 1.35
C GLY A 208 7.47 -1.84 2.36
N ALA A 209 6.85 -2.96 2.01
CA ALA A 209 6.07 -3.76 2.93
C ALA A 209 6.20 -5.23 2.60
N ALA A 210 6.09 -6.08 3.61
CA ALA A 210 5.99 -7.51 3.42
C ALA A 210 4.99 -8.13 4.39
N MET A 211 4.30 -9.14 3.89
CA MET A 211 3.24 -9.84 4.62
C MET A 211 3.39 -11.35 4.40
N ILE A 212 3.08 -12.13 5.42
CA ILE A 212 3.00 -13.59 5.30
C ILE A 212 1.57 -14.02 5.45
N VAL A 213 1.08 -14.75 4.44
CA VAL A 213 -0.27 -15.33 4.40
C VAL A 213 -0.15 -16.85 4.40
N ALA A 214 -0.86 -17.51 5.33
CA ALA A 214 -0.89 -18.96 5.45
C ALA A 214 -2.28 -19.43 5.88
N ALA A 215 -2.53 -20.74 5.81
CA ALA A 215 -3.77 -21.29 6.35
C ALA A 215 -3.81 -21.13 7.87
N GLU A 216 -4.96 -20.71 8.38
CA GLU A 216 -5.22 -20.70 9.81
C GLU A 216 -5.19 -22.12 10.35
N SER A 217 -4.41 -22.37 11.38
CA SER A 217 -4.32 -23.69 12.01
C SER A 217 -4.29 -23.56 13.53
N PRO A 218 -4.69 -24.61 14.28
CA PRO A 218 -4.57 -24.61 15.73
C PRO A 218 -3.13 -24.34 16.22
N ALA A 219 -2.13 -24.78 15.46
CA ALA A 219 -0.72 -24.53 15.77
C ALA A 219 -0.30 -23.07 15.61
N THR A 220 -0.89 -22.34 14.66
CA THR A 220 -0.66 -20.90 14.48
C THR A 220 -1.41 -20.09 15.54
N GLN A 221 -2.60 -20.52 15.92
CA GLN A 221 -3.42 -19.83 16.95
C GLN A 221 -2.83 -19.95 18.37
N THR A 222 -2.19 -21.08 18.70
CA THR A 222 -1.68 -21.31 20.06
C THR A 222 -0.29 -20.70 20.31
N ARG A 223 0.50 -20.45 19.28
CA ARG A 223 1.88 -19.94 19.42
C ARG A 223 2.01 -18.43 19.23
N SER A 224 1.25 -17.87 18.32
CA SER A 224 1.12 -16.43 18.12
C SER A 224 -0.15 -16.19 17.31
N PRO A 225 -1.12 -15.41 17.77
CA PRO A 225 -2.29 -15.10 16.96
C PRO A 225 -1.86 -14.41 15.67
N ALA A 226 -2.51 -14.77 14.55
CA ALA A 226 -2.36 -14.03 13.32
C ALA A 226 -2.82 -12.57 13.51
N LEU A 227 -2.29 -11.65 12.74
CA LEU A 227 -2.71 -10.25 12.76
C LEU A 227 -4.19 -10.09 12.40
N ALA A 228 -4.62 -10.82 11.38
CA ALA A 228 -5.99 -10.84 10.90
C ALA A 228 -6.27 -12.08 10.04
N THR A 229 -7.54 -12.43 9.86
CA THR A 229 -7.99 -13.37 8.83
C THR A 229 -8.48 -12.58 7.63
N ILE A 230 -7.99 -12.89 6.43
CA ILE A 230 -8.47 -12.28 5.18
C ILE A 230 -9.76 -12.98 4.78
N VAL A 231 -10.88 -12.27 4.95
CA VAL A 231 -12.22 -12.82 4.68
C VAL A 231 -12.50 -12.84 3.18
N ASP A 232 -12.34 -11.68 2.51
CA ASP A 232 -12.58 -11.57 1.08
C ASP A 232 -11.92 -10.33 0.48
N THR A 233 -11.95 -10.27 -0.87
CA THR A 233 -11.51 -9.12 -1.66
C THR A 233 -12.55 -8.82 -2.74
N HIS A 234 -12.79 -7.53 -2.99
CA HIS A 234 -13.77 -7.07 -3.98
C HIS A 234 -13.14 -6.00 -4.86
N SER A 235 -13.47 -6.05 -6.15
CA SER A 235 -12.99 -5.10 -7.15
C SER A 235 -14.14 -4.35 -7.78
N THR A 236 -13.89 -3.11 -8.21
CA THR A 236 -14.79 -2.34 -9.06
C THR A 236 -14.01 -1.51 -10.05
N LEU A 237 -14.58 -1.29 -11.22
CA LEU A 237 -14.10 -0.32 -12.19
C LEU A 237 -15.20 0.71 -12.41
N ILE A 238 -14.91 1.98 -12.16
CA ILE A 238 -15.87 3.07 -12.35
C ILE A 238 -15.94 3.40 -13.84
N PRO A 239 -17.11 3.29 -14.48
CA PRO A 239 -17.22 3.51 -15.93
C PRO A 239 -16.87 4.95 -16.33
N HIS A 240 -16.30 5.10 -17.52
CA HIS A 240 -15.98 6.39 -18.15
C HIS A 240 -15.01 7.28 -17.35
N THR A 241 -14.03 6.67 -16.66
CA THR A 241 -13.06 7.38 -15.82
C THR A 241 -11.60 7.03 -16.13
N SER A 242 -11.33 6.37 -17.26
CA SER A 242 -9.98 5.95 -17.65
C SER A 242 -8.97 7.10 -17.76
N GLU A 243 -9.43 8.29 -18.10
CA GLU A 243 -8.60 9.49 -18.23
C GLU A 243 -8.40 10.24 -16.89
N GLU A 244 -9.15 9.88 -15.84
CA GLU A 244 -9.11 10.57 -14.55
C GLU A 244 -7.88 10.20 -13.71
N MET A 245 -7.39 8.99 -13.86
CA MET A 245 -6.16 8.53 -13.24
C MET A 245 -5.46 7.55 -14.16
N ALA A 246 -4.26 7.92 -14.61
CA ALA A 246 -3.45 7.09 -15.48
C ALA A 246 -1.96 7.19 -15.10
N TRP A 247 -1.19 6.15 -15.43
CA TRP A 247 0.23 6.05 -15.17
C TRP A 247 0.91 5.56 -16.45
N HIS A 248 1.68 6.43 -17.09
CA HIS A 248 2.29 6.19 -18.39
C HIS A 248 3.80 6.12 -18.29
N ILE A 249 4.42 5.24 -19.06
CA ILE A 249 5.88 5.17 -19.18
C ILE A 249 6.32 6.18 -20.24
N GLY A 250 7.04 7.21 -19.77
CA GLY A 250 7.61 8.24 -20.64
C GLY A 250 9.14 8.10 -20.78
N ASP A 251 9.73 8.94 -21.61
CA ASP A 251 11.19 8.96 -21.83
C ASP A 251 11.98 9.45 -20.60
N ARG A 252 11.33 10.21 -19.72
CA ARG A 252 11.92 10.85 -18.54
C ARG A 252 11.31 10.38 -17.23
N GLY A 253 10.95 9.10 -17.16
CA GLY A 253 10.27 8.48 -16.03
C GLY A 253 8.81 8.20 -16.32
N PHE A 254 8.09 7.78 -15.28
CA PHE A 254 6.65 7.51 -15.41
C PHE A 254 5.86 8.77 -15.09
N GLU A 255 4.87 9.06 -15.93
CA GLU A 255 4.05 10.26 -15.85
C GLU A 255 2.66 9.92 -15.32
N MET A 256 2.19 10.68 -14.35
CA MET A 256 0.87 10.51 -13.77
C MET A 256 -0.12 11.52 -14.35
N THR A 257 -1.27 11.02 -14.75
CA THR A 257 -2.47 11.85 -14.89
C THR A 257 -3.29 11.72 -13.63
N LEU A 258 -3.64 12.84 -13.00
CA LEU A 258 -4.46 12.88 -11.80
C LEU A 258 -5.52 13.96 -11.95
N GLY A 259 -6.73 13.55 -12.29
CA GLY A 259 -7.90 14.42 -12.45
C GLY A 259 -8.33 15.06 -11.14
N ALA A 260 -8.63 16.35 -11.18
CA ALA A 260 -9.17 17.09 -10.02
C ALA A 260 -10.56 16.60 -9.60
N SER A 261 -11.27 15.90 -10.47
CA SER A 261 -12.59 15.26 -10.33
C SER A 261 -12.58 13.96 -9.53
N VAL A 262 -11.42 13.29 -9.39
CA VAL A 262 -11.30 11.98 -8.71
C VAL A 262 -12.01 11.95 -7.34
N PRO A 263 -11.80 12.91 -6.42
CA PRO A 263 -12.51 12.91 -5.14
C PRO A 263 -14.06 12.94 -5.28
N ALA A 264 -14.57 13.78 -6.17
CA ALA A 264 -16.02 13.90 -6.38
C ALA A 264 -16.62 12.63 -7.04
N ILE A 265 -15.87 11.97 -7.91
CA ILE A 265 -16.26 10.67 -8.49
C ILE A 265 -16.33 9.61 -7.39
N LEU A 266 -15.33 9.52 -6.53
CA LEU A 266 -15.31 8.57 -5.42
C LEU A 266 -16.47 8.83 -4.45
N GLU A 267 -16.71 10.07 -4.07
CA GLU A 267 -17.81 10.45 -3.17
C GLU A 267 -19.17 9.99 -3.70
N ARG A 268 -19.40 10.07 -5.01
CA ARG A 268 -20.64 9.66 -5.66
C ARG A 268 -20.78 8.14 -5.80
N GLU A 269 -19.71 7.45 -6.15
CA GLU A 269 -19.78 6.06 -6.64
C GLU A 269 -19.47 5.00 -5.58
N ILE A 270 -18.69 5.34 -4.52
CA ILE A 270 -18.08 4.31 -3.68
C ILE A 270 -19.06 3.66 -2.71
N ARG A 271 -20.02 4.43 -2.16
CA ARG A 271 -20.94 3.95 -1.13
C ARG A 271 -21.69 2.69 -1.54
N ALA A 272 -22.36 2.73 -2.68
CA ALA A 272 -23.17 1.62 -3.16
C ALA A 272 -22.33 0.35 -3.43
N TRP A 273 -21.09 0.51 -3.86
CA TRP A 273 -20.17 -0.62 -4.03
C TRP A 273 -19.75 -1.22 -2.70
N VAL A 274 -19.33 -0.40 -1.73
CA VAL A 274 -18.91 -0.85 -0.40
C VAL A 274 -20.07 -1.54 0.34
N GLU A 275 -21.27 -0.95 0.32
CA GLU A 275 -22.47 -1.56 0.95
C GLU A 275 -22.80 -2.92 0.35
N ARG A 276 -22.78 -3.07 -0.99
CA ARG A 276 -23.00 -4.37 -1.64
C ARG A 276 -21.94 -5.40 -1.26
N ALA A 277 -20.67 -4.98 -1.24
CA ALA A 277 -19.59 -5.90 -0.90
C ALA A 277 -19.67 -6.36 0.58
N LEU A 278 -19.92 -5.44 1.51
CA LEU A 278 -20.10 -5.80 2.93
C LEU A 278 -21.33 -6.67 3.18
N ALA A 279 -22.41 -6.41 2.47
CA ALA A 279 -23.65 -7.21 2.59
C ALA A 279 -23.45 -8.70 2.25
N THR A 280 -22.50 -9.06 1.39
CA THR A 280 -22.16 -10.46 1.11
C THR A 280 -21.61 -11.22 2.33
N HIS A 281 -21.15 -10.47 3.34
CA HIS A 281 -20.65 -10.98 4.61
C HIS A 281 -21.59 -10.71 5.79
N GLY A 282 -22.81 -10.23 5.51
CA GLY A 282 -23.77 -9.84 6.55
C GLY A 282 -23.36 -8.59 7.34
N LEU A 283 -22.48 -7.78 6.80
CA LEU A 283 -21.96 -6.57 7.43
C LEU A 283 -22.55 -5.30 6.79
N GLY A 284 -22.69 -4.26 7.59
CA GLY A 284 -22.90 -2.89 7.15
C GLY A 284 -21.69 -2.00 7.46
N ILE A 285 -21.68 -0.78 6.94
CA ILE A 285 -20.59 0.20 7.18
C ILE A 285 -20.34 0.42 8.68
N ARG A 286 -21.40 0.42 9.49
CA ARG A 286 -21.33 0.66 10.94
C ARG A 286 -20.74 -0.51 11.74
N ASP A 287 -20.67 -1.70 11.14
CA ASP A 287 -20.10 -2.88 11.78
C ASP A 287 -18.59 -2.95 11.63
N VAL A 288 -18.01 -2.11 10.76
CA VAL A 288 -16.57 -2.06 10.51
C VAL A 288 -15.88 -1.26 11.62
N ALA A 289 -15.01 -1.94 12.36
CA ALA A 289 -14.28 -1.36 13.48
C ALA A 289 -13.01 -0.60 13.06
N GLY A 290 -12.36 -1.03 11.97
CA GLY A 290 -11.14 -0.41 11.44
C GLY A 290 -11.20 -0.14 9.94
N TRP A 291 -10.93 1.10 9.55
CA TRP A 291 -10.86 1.54 8.16
C TRP A 291 -9.44 1.89 7.75
N ALA A 292 -8.88 1.17 6.80
CA ALA A 292 -7.63 1.48 6.13
C ALA A 292 -7.94 2.06 4.74
N ILE A 293 -8.00 3.38 4.62
CA ILE A 293 -8.31 4.06 3.36
C ILE A 293 -7.01 4.58 2.76
N HIS A 294 -6.65 4.08 1.58
CA HIS A 294 -5.46 4.56 0.86
C HIS A 294 -5.60 6.05 0.54
N PRO A 295 -4.65 6.88 1.02
CA PRO A 295 -4.71 8.33 0.82
C PRO A 295 -4.07 8.71 -0.52
N GLY A 296 -4.81 8.66 -1.62
CA GLY A 296 -4.35 9.25 -2.90
C GLY A 296 -3.95 10.72 -2.76
N GLY A 297 -4.48 11.37 -1.75
CA GLY A 297 -4.26 12.72 -1.23
C GLY A 297 -5.31 12.97 -0.14
N PRO A 298 -5.24 14.09 0.61
CA PRO A 298 -6.17 14.36 1.73
C PRO A 298 -7.63 14.38 1.26
N ARG A 299 -7.90 14.94 0.08
CA ARG A 299 -9.27 15.02 -0.50
C ARG A 299 -9.87 13.65 -0.84
N VAL A 300 -9.05 12.62 -1.10
CA VAL A 300 -9.53 11.25 -1.31
C VAL A 300 -10.05 10.66 0.00
N ILE A 301 -9.33 10.88 1.11
CA ILE A 301 -9.80 10.45 2.44
C ILE A 301 -11.12 11.17 2.78
N ASP A 302 -11.18 12.48 2.54
CA ASP A 302 -12.38 13.30 2.83
C ASP A 302 -13.59 12.81 2.03
N ALA A 303 -13.42 12.57 0.74
CA ALA A 303 -14.48 12.10 -0.15
C ALA A 303 -15.01 10.70 0.27
N VAL A 304 -14.11 9.78 0.59
CA VAL A 304 -14.52 8.44 1.07
C VAL A 304 -15.19 8.52 2.44
N ALA A 305 -14.67 9.34 3.35
CA ALA A 305 -15.28 9.54 4.67
C ALA A 305 -16.68 10.14 4.56
N ALA A 306 -16.86 11.13 3.69
CA ALA A 306 -18.18 11.74 3.42
C ALA A 306 -19.15 10.73 2.79
N ALA A 307 -18.73 10.01 1.75
CA ALA A 307 -19.55 9.00 1.07
C ALA A 307 -20.05 7.91 2.02
N LEU A 308 -19.20 7.45 2.92
CA LEU A 308 -19.50 6.36 3.86
C LEU A 308 -20.01 6.85 5.22
N GLU A 309 -20.15 8.18 5.42
CA GLU A 309 -20.55 8.80 6.69
C GLU A 309 -19.66 8.37 7.87
N LEU A 310 -18.35 8.31 7.62
CA LEU A 310 -17.38 7.91 8.63
C LEU A 310 -16.98 9.08 9.53
N PRO A 311 -16.87 8.87 10.85
CA PRO A 311 -16.33 9.89 11.74
C PRO A 311 -14.82 10.08 11.51
N ASP A 312 -14.27 11.24 11.86
CA ASP A 312 -12.84 11.54 11.72
C ASP A 312 -11.94 10.51 12.40
N SER A 313 -12.38 9.94 13.52
CA SER A 313 -11.66 8.90 14.24
C SER A 313 -11.49 7.61 13.41
N ALA A 314 -12.41 7.31 12.51
CA ALA A 314 -12.33 6.12 11.65
C ALA A 314 -11.24 6.24 10.58
N VAL A 315 -10.93 7.46 10.14
CA VAL A 315 -9.92 7.75 9.10
C VAL A 315 -8.61 8.29 9.67
N ALA A 316 -8.47 8.36 10.99
CA ALA A 316 -7.32 8.96 11.68
C ALA A 316 -5.99 8.25 11.32
N ALA A 317 -6.00 6.91 11.22
CA ALA A 317 -4.82 6.13 10.82
C ALA A 317 -4.37 6.48 9.39
N SER A 318 -5.30 6.57 8.44
CA SER A 318 -5.01 6.96 7.04
C SER A 318 -4.45 8.38 6.94
N ARG A 319 -5.03 9.34 7.70
CA ARG A 319 -4.52 10.72 7.77
C ARG A 319 -3.12 10.80 8.38
N ALA A 320 -2.88 10.03 9.47
CA ALA A 320 -1.59 10.00 10.12
C ALA A 320 -0.50 9.43 9.20
N ILE A 321 -0.77 8.34 8.48
CA ILE A 321 0.19 7.76 7.53
C ILE A 321 0.46 8.75 6.38
N LEU A 322 -0.55 9.42 5.83
CA LEU A 322 -0.31 10.45 4.80
C LEU A 322 0.56 11.60 5.33
N ARG A 323 0.27 12.10 6.53
CA ARG A 323 1.02 13.20 7.14
C ARG A 323 2.49 12.84 7.38
N ASP A 324 2.75 11.65 7.92
CA ASP A 324 4.05 11.25 8.44
C ASP A 324 4.93 10.53 7.39
N HIS A 325 4.32 9.99 6.33
CA HIS A 325 5.02 9.15 5.33
C HIS A 325 4.77 9.59 3.88
N GLY A 326 3.74 10.38 3.60
CA GLY A 326 3.30 10.68 2.24
C GLY A 326 2.53 9.52 1.59
N ASN A 327 2.24 9.66 0.31
CA ASN A 327 1.62 8.60 -0.50
C ASN A 327 2.70 7.68 -1.08
N MET A 328 2.87 6.49 -0.51
CA MET A 328 3.81 5.47 -0.95
C MET A 328 3.16 4.47 -1.93
N SER A 329 2.18 4.91 -2.73
CA SER A 329 1.46 4.06 -3.68
C SER A 329 0.91 2.78 -3.01
N SER A 330 1.11 1.61 -3.58
CA SER A 330 0.58 0.33 -3.07
C SER A 330 1.00 -0.01 -1.64
N VAL A 331 2.16 0.47 -1.21
CA VAL A 331 2.71 0.20 0.13
C VAL A 331 1.99 0.97 1.23
N THR A 332 1.30 2.06 0.91
CA THR A 332 0.62 2.89 1.93
C THR A 332 -0.45 2.12 2.70
N LEU A 333 -1.21 1.26 2.03
CA LEU A 333 -2.27 0.48 2.69
C LEU A 333 -1.73 -0.48 3.77
N PRO A 334 -0.66 -1.26 3.56
CA PRO A 334 0.04 -2.01 4.60
C PRO A 334 0.46 -1.18 5.81
N PHE A 335 1.01 0.03 5.60
CA PHE A 335 1.36 0.94 6.71
C PHE A 335 0.16 1.34 7.55
N ILE A 336 -0.99 1.56 6.90
CA ILE A 336 -2.23 1.89 7.63
C ILE A 336 -2.71 0.67 8.43
N PHE A 337 -2.64 -0.55 7.89
CA PHE A 337 -2.99 -1.76 8.64
C PHE A 337 -2.05 -1.99 9.82
N GLU A 338 -0.74 -1.77 9.65
CA GLU A 338 0.22 -1.86 10.76
C GLU A 338 -0.13 -0.85 11.87
N ARG A 339 -0.50 0.39 11.47
CA ARG A 339 -0.94 1.42 12.43
C ARG A 339 -2.24 1.06 13.15
N LEU A 340 -3.22 0.48 12.45
CA LEU A 340 -4.47 0.02 13.06
C LEU A 340 -4.23 -1.11 14.07
N ALA A 341 -3.30 -2.02 13.75
CA ALA A 341 -2.93 -3.11 14.66
C ALA A 341 -2.25 -2.65 15.96
N GLN A 342 -1.63 -1.46 15.91
CA GLN A 342 -0.96 -0.85 17.07
C GLN A 342 -1.85 0.12 17.86
N ASP A 343 -3.09 0.37 17.40
CA ASP A 343 -4.01 1.33 18.03
C ASP A 343 -4.89 0.65 19.11
N PRO A 344 -4.65 0.91 20.41
CA PRO A 344 -5.48 0.35 21.48
C PRO A 344 -6.94 0.79 21.42
N ALA A 345 -7.23 1.94 20.80
CA ALA A 345 -8.59 2.44 20.64
C ALA A 345 -9.37 1.70 19.55
N ALA A 346 -8.71 0.94 18.68
CA ALA A 346 -9.38 0.08 17.69
C ALA A 346 -10.17 -1.05 18.38
N GLU A 347 -9.67 -1.58 19.50
CA GLU A 347 -10.36 -2.56 20.32
C GLU A 347 -11.60 -1.98 21.02
N LEU A 348 -11.46 -0.78 21.61
CA LEU A 348 -12.54 -0.12 22.36
C LEU A 348 -13.73 0.28 21.49
N ARG A 349 -13.53 0.47 20.20
CA ARG A 349 -14.62 0.80 19.24
C ARG A 349 -15.55 -0.39 18.99
N HIS A 350 -15.08 -1.61 19.24
CA HIS A 350 -15.85 -2.84 19.06
C HIS A 350 -16.60 -3.29 20.33
N ASP A 351 -16.06 -3.04 21.54
CA ASP A 351 -16.66 -3.47 22.81
C ASP A 351 -18.07 -2.94 23.07
N ALA A 352 -18.50 -1.88 22.36
CA ALA A 352 -19.82 -1.30 22.58
C ALA A 352 -20.98 -2.11 21.95
N ARG A 353 -20.73 -3.14 21.11
CA ARG A 353 -21.78 -3.78 20.31
C ARG A 353 -21.80 -5.31 20.21
N SER A 354 -20.73 -6.04 20.57
CA SER A 354 -20.73 -7.52 20.48
C SER A 354 -19.65 -8.16 21.36
N GLU A 355 -20.07 -8.82 22.44
CA GLU A 355 -19.17 -9.57 23.34
C GLU A 355 -18.58 -10.86 22.70
N ALA A 356 -18.96 -11.26 21.49
CA ALA A 356 -18.63 -12.59 20.96
C ALA A 356 -18.26 -12.68 19.45
N GLY A 357 -18.22 -11.59 18.70
CA GLY A 357 -18.00 -11.63 17.24
C GLY A 357 -16.59 -11.23 16.77
N PRO A 358 -16.21 -11.53 15.51
CA PRO A 358 -14.96 -11.07 14.93
C PRO A 358 -14.95 -9.55 14.78
N THR A 359 -13.76 -8.94 14.79
CA THR A 359 -13.57 -7.48 14.63
C THR A 359 -13.32 -7.14 13.15
N PRO A 360 -14.33 -6.65 12.39
CA PRO A 360 -14.17 -6.40 10.95
C PRO A 360 -13.26 -5.19 10.69
N TRP A 361 -12.26 -5.38 9.84
CA TRP A 361 -11.45 -4.32 9.25
C TRP A 361 -11.64 -4.30 7.74
N VAL A 362 -11.65 -3.11 7.17
CA VAL A 362 -11.77 -2.90 5.72
C VAL A 362 -10.63 -2.05 5.22
N GLY A 363 -9.92 -2.54 4.20
CA GLY A 363 -8.99 -1.76 3.42
C GLY A 363 -9.60 -1.33 2.10
N LEU A 364 -9.47 -0.05 1.74
CA LEU A 364 -9.89 0.51 0.46
C LEU A 364 -8.70 1.18 -0.23
N ALA A 365 -8.49 0.86 -1.48
CA ALA A 365 -7.49 1.50 -2.31
C ALA A 365 -8.03 1.79 -3.71
N PHE A 366 -7.53 2.87 -4.32
CA PHE A 366 -7.95 3.33 -5.64
C PHE A 366 -6.74 3.50 -6.54
N GLY A 367 -6.93 3.31 -7.83
CA GLY A 367 -5.87 3.40 -8.80
C GLY A 367 -6.36 3.66 -10.22
N PRO A 368 -5.46 3.57 -11.22
CA PRO A 368 -5.78 3.82 -12.62
C PRO A 368 -7.02 3.06 -13.10
N GLY A 369 -7.83 3.77 -13.94
CA GLY A 369 -8.97 3.15 -14.56
C GLY A 369 -10.36 3.75 -14.35
N LEU A 370 -10.72 4.49 -13.37
CA LEU A 370 -10.52 4.54 -11.93
C LEU A 370 -11.00 3.22 -11.32
N ALA A 371 -10.09 2.44 -10.81
CA ALA A 371 -10.40 1.18 -10.16
C ALA A 371 -10.44 1.34 -8.64
N GLY A 372 -11.33 0.59 -8.00
CA GLY A 372 -11.39 0.44 -6.54
C GLY A 372 -11.18 -1.02 -6.14
N GLU A 373 -10.31 -1.25 -5.18
CA GLU A 373 -10.08 -2.56 -4.57
C GLU A 373 -10.37 -2.49 -3.09
N MET A 374 -11.08 -3.49 -2.59
CA MET A 374 -11.43 -3.61 -1.18
C MET A 374 -10.96 -4.96 -0.63
N ILE A 375 -10.43 -4.95 0.56
CA ILE A 375 -10.14 -6.14 1.34
C ILE A 375 -10.94 -6.10 2.65
N VAL A 376 -11.59 -7.21 2.97
CA VAL A 376 -12.31 -7.41 4.24
C VAL A 376 -11.50 -8.38 5.09
N CYS A 377 -11.17 -7.97 6.29
CA CYS A 377 -10.42 -8.78 7.25
C CYS A 377 -11.18 -8.87 8.58
N HIS A 378 -10.91 -9.92 9.34
CA HIS A 378 -11.23 -9.99 10.75
C HIS A 378 -9.94 -9.87 11.55
N ALA A 379 -9.75 -8.77 12.26
CA ALA A 379 -8.60 -8.59 13.14
C ALA A 379 -8.59 -9.64 14.25
N ALA A 380 -7.40 -10.12 14.61
CA ALA A 380 -7.25 -10.96 15.77
C ALA A 380 -7.57 -10.17 17.05
N ARG A 381 -8.14 -10.83 18.04
CA ARG A 381 -8.26 -10.27 19.40
C ARG A 381 -6.91 -10.39 20.07
N THR A 382 -6.38 -9.30 20.57
CA THR A 382 -5.16 -9.26 21.42
C THR A 382 -5.48 -9.64 22.83
#